data_2d8f6e8d0c81c09c367ded3df264ac62
#
_entry.id   2d8f6e8d0c81c09c367ded3df264ac62
#
_cell.length_a   1.000
_cell.length_b   1.000
_cell.length_c   1.000
_cell.angle_alpha   90.00
_cell.angle_beta   90.00
_cell.angle_gamma   90.00
#
_symmetry.space_group_name_H-M   'P 1'
#
loop_
_entity.id
_entity.type
_entity.pdbx_description
1 polymer ?
#
loop_
_entity_poly.entity_id
_entity_poly.type
_entity_poly.pdbx_seq_one_letter_code
_entity_poly.pdbx_strand_id
1 'polypeptide(L)'
;MSAVNLAQLIEDTDWLVSPPTVVEHINTLLKHEQVHWNEIARIVEREPAVAARILRVVNSPLYGLKVPVTSIPQALVYMGTLAVTSITTAVSIFSQLLAESQPEAVPYLERFWWHSTCTAFVARALAEQLERS
;
A
#
# COMPACT_ATOMS: atom_id res chain seq x y z
N MET A 1 -9.69 -18.83 -11.47
CA MET A 1 -9.37 -17.86 -10.40
C MET A 1 -10.46 -17.95 -9.36
N SER A 2 -10.15 -18.52 -8.21
CA SER A 2 -11.08 -18.47 -7.08
C SER A 2 -11.22 -17.01 -6.65
N ALA A 3 -12.45 -16.52 -6.54
CA ALA A 3 -12.73 -15.26 -5.92
C ALA A 3 -12.14 -15.31 -4.50
N VAL A 4 -11.10 -14.53 -4.28
CA VAL A 4 -10.54 -14.37 -2.95
C VAL A 4 -11.66 -13.78 -2.10
N ASN A 5 -12.12 -14.54 -1.13
CA ASN A 5 -13.20 -14.09 -0.25
C ASN A 5 -12.67 -12.91 0.56
N LEU A 6 -13.13 -11.71 0.21
CA LEU A 6 -12.72 -10.45 0.83
C LEU A 6 -12.90 -10.49 2.36
N ALA A 7 -13.93 -11.19 2.85
CA ALA A 7 -14.19 -11.38 4.26
C ALA A 7 -13.09 -12.20 4.96
N GLN A 8 -12.61 -13.28 4.35
CA GLN A 8 -11.49 -14.07 4.88
C GLN A 8 -10.17 -13.28 4.91
N LEU A 9 -9.94 -12.44 3.89
CA LEU A 9 -8.75 -11.57 3.88
C LEU A 9 -8.82 -10.45 4.92
N ILE A 10 -10.02 -10.03 5.29
CA ILE A 10 -10.22 -9.04 6.37
C ILE A 10 -9.95 -9.70 7.73
N GLU A 11 -10.45 -10.90 7.95
CA GLU A 11 -10.19 -11.67 9.18
C GLU A 11 -8.70 -11.99 9.34
N ASP A 12 -8.01 -12.34 8.26
CA ASP A 12 -6.57 -12.62 8.27
C ASP A 12 -5.68 -11.39 8.45
N THR A 13 -6.21 -10.18 8.27
CA THR A 13 -5.42 -8.92 8.41
C THR A 13 -5.69 -8.16 9.71
N ASP A 14 -6.62 -8.61 10.53
CA ASP A 14 -7.04 -7.93 11.78
C ASP A 14 -5.90 -7.79 12.81
N TRP A 15 -4.88 -8.65 12.72
CA TRP A 15 -3.70 -8.63 13.60
C TRP A 15 -2.52 -7.80 13.04
N LEU A 16 -2.62 -7.31 11.81
CA LEU A 16 -1.55 -6.58 11.13
C LEU A 16 -1.68 -5.07 11.37
N VAL A 17 -1.38 -4.63 12.58
CA VAL A 17 -1.24 -3.20 12.89
C VAL A 17 0.19 -2.76 12.57
N SER A 18 0.32 -1.80 11.66
CA SER A 18 1.62 -1.22 11.32
C SER A 18 1.98 -0.11 12.31
N PRO A 19 3.15 -0.18 12.98
CA PRO A 19 3.58 0.87 13.89
C PRO A 19 3.84 2.20 13.16
N PRO A 20 3.58 3.34 13.79
CA PRO A 20 3.90 4.67 13.24
C PRO A 20 5.38 4.87 12.91
N THR A 21 6.26 4.12 13.57
CA THR A 21 7.73 4.19 13.41
C THR A 21 8.20 3.93 11.99
N VAL A 22 7.47 3.13 11.21
CA VAL A 22 7.79 2.87 9.79
C VAL A 22 7.72 4.13 8.96
N VAL A 23 6.66 4.91 9.17
CA VAL A 23 6.47 6.19 8.47
C VAL A 23 7.58 7.18 8.83
N GLU A 24 7.94 7.24 10.10
CA GLU A 24 9.03 8.10 10.57
C GLU A 24 10.37 7.71 9.96
N HIS A 25 10.70 6.42 9.90
CA HIS A 25 11.91 5.94 9.26
C HIS A 25 11.95 6.27 7.75
N ILE A 26 10.86 6.02 7.04
CA ILE A 26 10.78 6.36 5.60
C ILE A 26 10.89 7.86 5.39
N ASN A 27 10.19 8.67 6.17
CA ASN A 27 10.28 10.13 6.07
C ASN A 27 11.69 10.65 6.36
N THR A 28 12.41 10.02 7.28
CA THR A 28 13.81 10.35 7.56
C THR A 28 14.69 10.02 6.38
N LEU A 29 14.52 8.85 5.76
CA LEU A 29 15.28 8.47 4.56
C LEU A 29 15.01 9.41 3.38
N LEU A 30 13.76 9.81 3.16
CA LEU A 30 13.39 10.69 2.07
C LEU A 30 13.95 12.11 2.18
N LYS A 31 14.40 12.53 3.36
CA LYS A 31 15.09 13.82 3.56
C LYS A 31 16.53 13.81 3.12
N HIS A 32 17.13 12.64 2.91
CA HIS A 32 18.49 12.50 2.40
C HIS A 32 18.49 12.60 0.87
N GLU A 33 19.45 13.30 0.30
CA GLU A 33 19.58 13.50 -1.15
C GLU A 33 19.82 12.20 -1.94
N GLN A 34 20.33 11.17 -1.28
CA GLN A 34 20.53 9.84 -1.86
C GLN A 34 19.66 8.81 -1.14
N VAL A 35 18.49 8.59 -1.70
CA VAL A 35 17.58 7.53 -1.20
C VAL A 35 17.97 6.21 -1.85
N HIS A 36 18.44 5.27 -1.05
CA HIS A 36 18.72 3.91 -1.52
C HIS A 36 17.44 3.07 -1.50
N TRP A 37 16.98 2.62 -2.65
CA TRP A 37 15.81 1.78 -2.83
C TRP A 37 15.82 0.54 -1.93
N ASN A 38 17.00 -0.04 -1.73
CA ASN A 38 17.18 -1.20 -0.86
C ASN A 38 16.86 -0.90 0.61
N GLU A 39 17.08 0.32 1.06
CA GLU A 39 16.77 0.71 2.44
C GLU A 39 15.25 0.85 2.63
N ILE A 40 14.56 1.46 1.67
CA ILE A 40 13.10 1.53 1.68
C ILE A 40 12.51 0.13 1.66
N ALA A 41 12.99 -0.74 0.78
CA ALA A 41 12.52 -2.13 0.71
C ALA A 41 12.68 -2.86 2.06
N ARG A 42 13.84 -2.74 2.70
CA ARG A 42 14.11 -3.38 4.00
C ARG A 42 13.18 -2.89 5.11
N ILE A 43 12.90 -1.58 5.13
CA ILE A 43 11.99 -1.01 6.13
C ILE A 43 10.57 -1.54 5.93
N VAL A 44 10.09 -1.53 4.69
CA VAL A 44 8.75 -2.01 4.34
C VAL A 44 8.61 -3.51 4.60
N GLU A 45 9.63 -4.31 4.26
CA GLU A 45 9.62 -5.76 4.45
C GLU A 45 9.57 -6.19 5.94
N ARG A 46 10.00 -5.33 6.85
CA ARG A 46 9.88 -5.57 8.29
C ARG A 46 8.45 -5.42 8.81
N GLU A 47 7.57 -4.84 8.01
CA GLU A 47 6.18 -4.58 8.37
C GLU A 47 5.24 -5.41 7.50
N PRO A 48 4.82 -6.60 7.95
CA PRO A 48 4.01 -7.52 7.14
C PRO A 48 2.71 -6.90 6.64
N ALA A 49 2.05 -6.06 7.46
CA ALA A 49 0.82 -5.38 7.07
C ALA A 49 1.02 -4.46 5.87
N VAL A 50 2.08 -3.67 5.89
CA VAL A 50 2.43 -2.74 4.82
C VAL A 50 2.82 -3.50 3.57
N ALA A 51 3.72 -4.49 3.70
CA ALA A 51 4.18 -5.32 2.59
C ALA A 51 3.02 -6.04 1.89
N ALA A 52 2.11 -6.65 2.66
CA ALA A 52 0.94 -7.33 2.11
C ALA A 52 0.03 -6.38 1.33
N ARG A 53 -0.22 -5.18 1.82
CA ARG A 53 -1.07 -4.19 1.13
C ARG A 53 -0.40 -3.64 -0.12
N ILE A 54 0.90 -3.38 -0.11
CA ILE A 54 1.64 -2.95 -1.29
C ILE A 54 1.59 -4.04 -2.38
N LEU A 55 1.87 -5.30 -2.02
CA LEU A 55 1.81 -6.41 -2.96
C LEU A 55 0.40 -6.61 -3.53
N ARG A 56 -0.63 -6.41 -2.72
CA ARG A 56 -2.02 -6.47 -3.18
C ARG A 56 -2.33 -5.35 -4.19
N VAL A 57 -1.89 -4.13 -3.93
CA VAL A 57 -2.12 -3.00 -4.83
C VAL A 57 -1.40 -3.20 -6.16
N VAL A 58 -0.12 -3.58 -6.15
CA VAL A 58 0.64 -3.77 -7.39
C VAL A 58 0.13 -4.94 -8.23
N ASN A 59 -0.41 -5.98 -7.58
CA ASN A 59 -1.01 -7.14 -8.25
C ASN A 59 -2.48 -6.95 -8.61
N SER A 60 -3.07 -5.81 -8.27
CA SER A 60 -4.44 -5.49 -8.65
C SER A 60 -4.58 -5.25 -10.15
N PRO A 61 -5.80 -5.34 -10.72
CA PRO A 61 -6.04 -5.03 -12.11
C PRO A 61 -5.60 -3.62 -12.54
N LEU A 62 -5.43 -2.70 -11.60
CA LEU A 62 -4.97 -1.33 -11.85
C LEU A 62 -3.59 -1.29 -12.52
N TYR A 63 -2.69 -2.23 -12.20
CA TYR A 63 -1.38 -2.34 -12.82
C TYR A 63 -1.36 -3.25 -14.05
N GLY A 64 -2.35 -4.13 -14.21
CA GLY A 64 -2.50 -5.01 -15.36
C GLY A 64 -1.31 -5.95 -15.61
N LEU A 65 -0.60 -6.34 -14.55
CA LEU A 65 0.57 -7.20 -14.65
C LEU A 65 0.18 -8.64 -15.00
N LYS A 66 0.90 -9.23 -15.94
CA LYS A 66 0.69 -10.63 -16.33
C LYS A 66 1.31 -11.63 -15.36
N VAL A 67 2.40 -11.23 -14.71
CA VAL A 67 3.13 -12.05 -13.74
C VAL A 67 3.01 -11.40 -12.37
N PRO A 68 2.61 -12.14 -11.34
CA PRO A 68 2.49 -11.59 -9.99
C PRO A 68 3.83 -11.09 -9.44
N VAL A 69 3.78 -9.94 -8.79
CA VAL A 69 4.89 -9.39 -8.01
C VAL A 69 4.87 -10.05 -6.62
N THR A 70 5.98 -10.57 -6.18
CA THR A 70 6.10 -11.33 -4.93
C THR A 70 7.02 -10.71 -3.89
N SER A 71 7.68 -9.60 -4.23
CA SER A 71 8.61 -8.92 -3.32
C SER A 71 8.48 -7.39 -3.38
N ILE A 72 8.89 -6.73 -2.32
CA ILE A 72 8.89 -5.26 -2.25
C ILE A 72 9.87 -4.62 -3.24
N PRO A 73 11.09 -5.13 -3.45
CA PRO A 73 11.97 -4.61 -4.49
C PRO A 73 11.33 -4.64 -5.88
N GLN A 74 10.63 -5.70 -6.23
CA GLN A 74 9.87 -5.78 -7.49
C GLN A 74 8.74 -4.74 -7.53
N ALA A 75 8.00 -4.58 -6.43
CA ALA A 75 6.96 -3.57 -6.33
C ALA A 75 7.51 -2.15 -6.55
N LEU A 76 8.67 -1.84 -5.99
CA LEU A 76 9.35 -0.56 -6.20
C LEU A 76 9.69 -0.29 -7.67
N VAL A 77 10.05 -1.33 -8.42
CA VAL A 77 10.32 -1.21 -9.87
C VAL A 77 9.06 -0.80 -10.64
N TYR A 78 7.91 -1.41 -10.34
CA TYR A 78 6.66 -1.14 -11.05
C TYR A 78 5.94 0.11 -10.57
N MET A 79 5.94 0.37 -9.28
CA MET A 79 5.18 1.45 -8.65
C MET A 79 6.01 2.74 -8.51
N GLY A 80 7.29 2.61 -8.30
CA GLY A 80 8.19 3.70 -7.94
C GLY A 80 8.17 4.03 -6.44
N THR A 81 9.18 4.77 -6.01
CA THR A 81 9.39 5.14 -4.60
C THR A 81 8.22 5.95 -4.02
N LEU A 82 7.74 6.93 -4.77
CA LEU A 82 6.64 7.81 -4.30
C LEU A 82 5.36 7.02 -4.01
N ALA A 83 4.98 6.09 -4.90
CA ALA A 83 3.79 5.28 -4.70
C ALA A 83 3.93 4.35 -3.49
N VAL A 84 5.07 3.68 -3.35
CA VAL A 84 5.34 2.78 -2.21
C VAL A 84 5.33 3.55 -0.88
N THR A 85 5.99 4.70 -0.82
CA THR A 85 6.02 5.52 0.41
C THR A 85 4.66 6.11 0.75
N SER A 86 3.89 6.54 -0.25
CA SER A 86 2.53 7.04 -0.05
C SER A 86 1.58 5.95 0.47
N ILE A 87 1.65 4.74 -0.09
CA ILE A 87 0.86 3.61 0.40
C ILE A 87 1.29 3.24 1.82
N THR A 88 2.58 3.22 2.12
CA THR A 88 3.08 2.92 3.46
C THR A 88 2.52 3.90 4.50
N THR A 89 2.54 5.19 4.19
CA THR A 89 1.94 6.22 5.05
C THR A 89 0.44 5.99 5.23
N ALA A 90 -0.27 5.76 4.14
CA ALA A 90 -1.71 5.51 4.16
C ALA A 90 -2.07 4.25 4.96
N VAL A 91 -1.31 3.16 4.80
CA VAL A 91 -1.50 1.90 5.56
C VAL A 91 -1.30 2.14 7.04
N SER A 92 -0.29 2.90 7.44
CA SER A 92 -0.02 3.19 8.85
C SER A 92 -1.16 3.96 9.50
N ILE A 93 -1.69 4.99 8.82
CA ILE A 93 -2.86 5.73 9.29
C ILE A 93 -4.10 4.84 9.36
N PHE A 94 -4.32 4.04 8.32
CA PHE A 94 -5.47 3.14 8.25
C PHE A 94 -5.42 2.05 9.33
N SER A 95 -4.25 1.50 9.62
CA SER A 95 -4.06 0.53 10.70
C SER A 95 -4.41 1.10 12.07
N GLN A 96 -4.09 2.37 12.32
CA GLN A 96 -4.49 3.04 13.55
C GLN A 96 -6.01 3.21 13.64
N LEU A 97 -6.65 3.62 12.54
CA LEU A 97 -8.11 3.74 12.49
C LEU A 97 -8.80 2.39 12.76
N LEU A 98 -8.28 1.31 12.18
CA LEU A 98 -8.80 -0.04 12.43
C LEU A 98 -8.66 -0.44 13.90
N ALA A 99 -7.52 -0.18 14.52
CA ALA A 99 -7.27 -0.52 15.92
C ALA A 99 -8.20 0.23 16.89
N GLU A 100 -8.61 1.45 16.54
CA GLU A 100 -9.50 2.29 17.35
C GLU A 100 -11.00 2.09 17.03
N SER A 101 -11.31 1.36 15.97
CA SER A 101 -12.68 1.21 15.47
C SER A 101 -13.40 0.01 16.07
N GLN A 102 -14.73 0.11 16.15
CA GLN A 102 -15.60 -1.02 16.48
C GLN A 102 -15.54 -2.09 15.37
N PRO A 103 -15.67 -3.40 15.69
CA PRO A 103 -15.62 -4.48 14.69
C PRO A 103 -16.60 -4.28 13.53
N GLU A 104 -17.77 -3.71 13.78
CA GLU A 104 -18.81 -3.46 12.78
C GLU A 104 -18.41 -2.41 11.74
N ALA A 105 -17.46 -1.53 12.08
CA ALA A 105 -16.95 -0.50 11.17
C ALA A 105 -15.88 -1.02 10.19
N VAL A 106 -15.24 -2.15 10.50
CA VAL A 106 -14.12 -2.69 9.70
C VAL A 106 -14.46 -2.89 8.23
N PRO A 107 -15.61 -3.51 7.85
CA PRO A 107 -15.96 -3.68 6.43
C PRO A 107 -16.11 -2.35 5.68
N TYR A 108 -16.62 -1.32 6.35
CA TYR A 108 -16.77 0.02 5.76
C TYR A 108 -15.41 0.70 5.54
N LEU A 109 -14.49 0.54 6.49
CA LEU A 109 -13.14 1.06 6.39
C LEU A 109 -12.35 0.38 5.27
N GLU A 110 -12.49 -0.94 5.09
CA GLU A 110 -11.88 -1.66 3.97
C GLU A 110 -12.43 -1.20 2.61
N ARG A 111 -13.73 -0.97 2.50
CA ARG A 111 -14.35 -0.39 1.30
C ARG A 111 -13.82 1.02 1.03
N PHE A 112 -13.70 1.83 2.07
CA PHE A 112 -13.14 3.17 1.98
C PHE A 112 -11.69 3.13 1.50
N TRP A 113 -10.87 2.22 2.02
CA TRP A 113 -9.50 2.00 1.59
C TRP A 113 -9.42 1.72 0.08
N TRP A 114 -10.18 0.76 -0.39
CA TRP A 114 -10.17 0.39 -1.80
C TRP A 114 -10.71 1.50 -2.69
N HIS A 115 -11.77 2.16 -2.30
CA HIS A 115 -12.31 3.31 -3.02
C HIS A 115 -11.26 4.42 -3.15
N SER A 116 -10.62 4.78 -2.06
CA SER A 116 -9.58 5.82 -2.03
C SER A 116 -8.38 5.44 -2.90
N THR A 117 -7.95 4.19 -2.85
CA THR A 117 -6.85 3.66 -3.67
C THR A 117 -7.19 3.74 -5.16
N CYS A 118 -8.35 3.26 -5.56
CA CYS A 118 -8.81 3.32 -6.96
C CYS A 118 -8.92 4.77 -7.44
N THR A 119 -9.49 5.66 -6.63
CA THR A 119 -9.62 7.08 -6.96
C THR A 119 -8.24 7.73 -7.18
N ALA A 120 -7.27 7.45 -6.33
CA ALA A 120 -5.92 7.97 -6.47
C ALA A 120 -5.24 7.50 -7.76
N PHE A 121 -5.39 6.22 -8.12
CA PHE A 121 -4.85 5.68 -9.37
C PHE A 121 -5.50 6.28 -10.61
N VAL A 122 -6.81 6.44 -10.63
CA VAL A 122 -7.53 7.07 -11.73
C VAL A 122 -7.11 8.53 -11.88
N ALA A 123 -7.02 9.27 -10.78
CA ALA A 123 -6.57 10.66 -10.78
C ALA A 123 -5.15 10.79 -11.34
N ARG A 124 -4.24 9.91 -10.94
CA ARG A 124 -2.87 9.88 -11.47
C ARG A 124 -2.85 9.59 -12.96
N ALA A 125 -3.57 8.58 -13.42
CA ALA A 125 -3.63 8.21 -14.83
C ALA A 125 -4.18 9.36 -15.69
N LEU A 126 -5.20 10.08 -15.22
CA LEU A 126 -5.74 11.25 -15.88
C LEU A 126 -4.72 12.40 -15.93
N ALA A 127 -4.03 12.68 -14.84
CA ALA A 127 -2.99 13.69 -14.79
C ALA A 127 -1.86 13.40 -15.79
N GLU A 128 -1.38 12.16 -15.84
CA GLU A 128 -0.35 11.73 -16.78
C GLU A 128 -0.80 11.85 -18.26
N GLN A 129 -2.08 11.62 -18.54
CA GLN A 129 -2.64 11.82 -19.87
C GLN A 129 -2.72 13.30 -20.24
N LEU A 130 -3.13 14.15 -19.32
CA LEU A 130 -3.22 15.60 -19.55
C LEU A 130 -1.83 16.24 -19.76
N GLU A 131 -0.81 15.76 -19.09
CA GLU A 131 0.57 16.23 -19.28
C GLU A 131 1.15 15.85 -20.65
N ARG A 132 0.64 14.79 -21.26
CA ARG A 132 1.07 14.32 -22.60
C ARG A 132 0.32 14.98 -23.75
N SER A 133 -0.73 15.71 -23.46
CA SER A 133 -1.56 16.40 -24.45
C SER A 133 -1.06 17.82 -24.68
#